data_54acd2ab3448b0f11061542bb6cfc17f
#
_entry.id   54acd2ab3448b0f11061542bb6cfc17f
#
_cell.length_a   1.000
_cell.length_b   1.000
_cell.length_c   1.000
_cell.angle_alpha   90.00
_cell.angle_beta   90.00
_cell.angle_gamma   90.00
#
_symmetry.space_group_name_H-M   'P 1'
#
loop_
_entity.id
_entity.type
_entity.pdbx_description
1 polymer ?
#
loop_
_entity_poly.entity_id
_entity_poly.type
_entity_poly.pdbx_seq_one_letter_code
_entity_poly.pdbx_strand_id
1 'polypeptide(L)'
;MAARRMMLPDYGTVSMKGTQYYRTRVTDQQGRRVSLYARTREELYQKEQEAIQQIENKTYRRSTPTVEGYCEKWLLMQSAQIRMTTLIDYTSKVKNYIIKPLGDMHMGDVTADDIRLALLAASKKSAFVYKSVSVIYKCIFTAAMESKIIDENPTIYLKKNVGGIPQKERLPLTDEQVDKLLDAIYGLPPYVFVMLGLYAGLRREEILGLQWDSVYLDCEAPYLTVRRAWHTEHNRPVILTELKTKAAHRNVPLPDNLLECLKEAKKTSTSDYVVANRDGDPLSYTQFKRLWQYIVTRTTKERCYYRYEDGKRVKHTVKPVLGQKAAHNGNVVYSLDFEVTPHQLRHTYITNLIHASVDPKTVQYLAGHESSKITMDIYAKVKYNRPEQLAGVLEDAFASWD
;
A
#
# COMPACT_ATOMS: atom_id res chain seq x y z
N MET A 1 3.65 -4.66 74.78
CA MET A 1 2.85 -3.59 74.17
C MET A 1 2.01 -4.26 73.04
N ALA A 2 0.68 -4.29 73.23
CA ALA A 2 -0.20 -4.89 72.24
C ALA A 2 -0.24 -3.97 70.98
N ALA A 3 0.09 -4.50 69.83
CA ALA A 3 -0.01 -3.76 68.56
C ALA A 3 -1.48 -3.34 68.37
N ARG A 4 -1.77 -2.04 68.32
CA ARG A 4 -3.06 -1.51 67.91
C ARG A 4 -3.40 -2.07 66.55
N ARG A 5 -4.40 -2.94 66.44
CA ARG A 5 -4.97 -3.39 65.16
C ARG A 5 -5.44 -2.15 64.39
N MET A 6 -4.79 -1.88 63.30
CA MET A 6 -5.15 -0.80 62.38
C MET A 6 -6.58 -1.10 61.84
N MET A 7 -7.56 -0.23 62.15
CA MET A 7 -8.91 -0.36 61.60
C MET A 7 -8.83 0.04 60.13
N LEU A 8 -9.00 -0.97 59.27
CA LEU A 8 -9.07 -0.74 57.81
C LEU A 8 -10.42 -0.09 57.46
N PRO A 9 -10.47 0.79 56.44
CA PRO A 9 -11.72 1.35 55.93
C PRO A 9 -12.68 0.27 55.46
N ASP A 10 -13.98 0.58 55.48
CA ASP A 10 -15.02 -0.32 54.93
C ASP A 10 -15.12 -0.06 53.44
N TYR A 11 -14.69 -1.01 52.63
CA TYR A 11 -14.69 -0.93 51.15
C TYR A 11 -15.87 -1.64 50.57
N GLY A 12 -16.53 -1.01 49.56
CA GLY A 12 -17.57 -1.66 48.78
C GLY A 12 -17.00 -2.84 47.96
N THR A 13 -17.82 -3.85 47.75
CA THR A 13 -17.45 -5.01 46.92
C THR A 13 -18.07 -4.94 45.55
N VAL A 14 -17.40 -5.52 44.56
CA VAL A 14 -17.88 -5.68 43.16
C VAL A 14 -17.48 -7.05 42.62
N SER A 15 -18.40 -7.69 41.90
CA SER A 15 -18.12 -8.96 41.22
C SER A 15 -17.66 -8.69 39.79
N MET A 16 -16.50 -9.23 39.41
CA MET A 16 -15.97 -9.20 38.03
C MET A 16 -15.61 -10.61 37.59
N LYS A 17 -16.22 -11.07 36.51
CA LYS A 17 -16.00 -12.44 35.96
C LYS A 17 -16.13 -13.55 37.01
N GLY A 18 -17.13 -13.46 37.90
CA GLY A 18 -17.39 -14.46 38.95
C GLY A 18 -16.49 -14.36 40.18
N THR A 19 -15.56 -13.41 40.24
CA THR A 19 -14.69 -13.18 41.41
C THR A 19 -15.06 -11.88 42.10
N GLN A 20 -15.17 -11.92 43.44
CA GLN A 20 -15.41 -10.71 44.24
C GLN A 20 -14.12 -9.92 44.50
N TYR A 21 -14.23 -8.60 44.34
CA TYR A 21 -13.15 -7.66 44.64
C TYR A 21 -13.68 -6.54 45.53
N TYR A 22 -12.81 -6.08 46.44
CA TYR A 22 -13.02 -4.81 47.12
C TYR A 22 -12.67 -3.66 46.20
N ARG A 23 -13.40 -2.53 46.31
CA ARG A 23 -13.23 -1.35 45.46
C ARG A 23 -13.20 -0.07 46.25
N THR A 24 -12.25 0.82 45.91
CA THR A 24 -12.23 2.22 46.32
C THR A 24 -12.04 3.15 45.11
N ARG A 25 -12.09 4.44 45.29
CA ARG A 25 -11.85 5.45 44.26
C ARG A 25 -10.96 6.55 44.79
N VAL A 26 -9.93 6.87 44.02
CA VAL A 26 -9.07 8.05 44.24
C VAL A 26 -9.32 9.05 43.10
N THR A 27 -9.11 10.34 43.40
CA THR A 27 -9.20 11.40 42.37
C THR A 27 -7.79 11.73 41.91
N ASP A 28 -7.53 11.58 40.61
CA ASP A 28 -6.21 11.86 40.03
C ASP A 28 -5.92 13.38 39.96
N GLN A 29 -4.71 13.73 39.51
CA GLN A 29 -4.27 15.12 39.38
C GLN A 29 -5.09 15.96 38.40
N GLN A 30 -5.81 15.33 37.49
CA GLN A 30 -6.70 15.97 36.50
C GLN A 30 -8.16 16.02 37.00
N GLY A 31 -8.44 15.67 38.25
CA GLY A 31 -9.79 15.67 38.83
C GLY A 31 -10.66 14.47 38.41
N ARG A 32 -10.09 13.43 37.80
CA ARG A 32 -10.82 12.24 37.37
C ARG A 32 -10.83 11.17 38.44
N ARG A 33 -11.98 10.48 38.60
CA ARG A 33 -12.11 9.38 39.56
C ARG A 33 -11.57 8.08 38.98
N VAL A 34 -10.53 7.53 39.64
CA VAL A 34 -9.93 6.23 39.27
C VAL A 34 -10.36 5.19 40.28
N SER A 35 -10.88 4.04 39.79
CA SER A 35 -11.25 2.94 40.71
C SER A 35 -10.10 1.99 40.89
N LEU A 36 -9.81 1.65 42.16
CA LEU A 36 -8.81 0.66 42.55
C LEU A 36 -9.54 -0.60 43.02
N TYR A 37 -8.95 -1.77 42.73
CA TYR A 37 -9.52 -3.07 43.09
C TYR A 37 -8.46 -3.97 43.70
N ALA A 38 -8.87 -4.77 44.67
CA ALA A 38 -8.03 -5.80 45.28
C ALA A 38 -8.87 -6.98 45.77
N ARG A 39 -8.26 -8.12 46.03
CA ARG A 39 -8.92 -9.30 46.55
C ARG A 39 -9.12 -9.25 48.06
N THR A 40 -8.28 -8.50 48.77
CA THR A 40 -8.36 -8.31 50.22
C THR A 40 -8.46 -6.82 50.57
N ARG A 41 -8.98 -6.51 51.77
CA ARG A 41 -9.07 -5.13 52.28
C ARG A 41 -7.69 -4.53 52.52
N GLU A 42 -6.77 -5.33 52.99
CA GLU A 42 -5.37 -4.94 53.28
C GLU A 42 -4.67 -4.52 51.98
N GLU A 43 -4.77 -5.34 50.95
CA GLU A 43 -4.19 -5.05 49.64
C GLU A 43 -4.80 -3.79 49.02
N LEU A 44 -6.11 -3.60 49.16
CA LEU A 44 -6.77 -2.40 48.64
C LEU A 44 -6.33 -1.14 49.38
N TYR A 45 -6.20 -1.24 50.69
CA TYR A 45 -5.72 -0.13 51.50
C TYR A 45 -4.28 0.29 51.14
N GLN A 46 -3.38 -0.67 50.96
CA GLN A 46 -2.03 -0.40 50.48
C GLN A 46 -2.03 0.30 49.11
N LYS A 47 -2.77 -0.23 48.17
CA LYS A 47 -2.92 0.40 46.85
C LYS A 47 -3.52 1.81 46.89
N GLU A 48 -4.46 2.04 47.80
CA GLU A 48 -5.06 3.35 47.97
C GLU A 48 -4.05 4.36 48.57
N GLN A 49 -3.28 3.96 49.60
CA GLN A 49 -2.24 4.81 50.19
C GLN A 49 -1.13 5.11 49.19
N GLU A 50 -0.67 4.13 48.46
CA GLU A 50 0.33 4.32 47.40
C GLU A 50 -0.17 5.27 46.32
N ALA A 51 -1.43 5.10 45.86
CA ALA A 51 -2.03 5.98 44.87
C ALA A 51 -2.16 7.44 45.39
N ILE A 52 -2.60 7.64 46.63
CA ILE A 52 -2.70 8.95 47.27
C ILE A 52 -1.32 9.61 47.35
N GLN A 53 -0.30 8.88 47.80
CA GLN A 53 1.07 9.39 47.88
C GLN A 53 1.65 9.74 46.51
N GLN A 54 1.37 8.92 45.49
CA GLN A 54 1.78 9.22 44.13
C GLN A 54 1.07 10.44 43.57
N ILE A 55 -0.24 10.61 43.86
CA ILE A 55 -1.01 11.80 43.48
C ILE A 55 -0.44 13.06 44.13
N GLU A 56 -0.17 13.00 45.41
CA GLU A 56 0.43 14.12 46.17
C GLU A 56 1.82 14.49 45.64
N ASN A 57 2.63 13.49 45.30
CA ASN A 57 3.96 13.67 44.70
C ASN A 57 3.92 13.99 43.21
N LYS A 58 2.74 14.11 42.58
CA LYS A 58 2.54 14.30 41.15
C LYS A 58 3.18 13.20 40.27
N THR A 59 3.36 12.01 40.79
CA THR A 59 3.94 10.84 40.10
C THR A 59 2.91 9.77 39.72
N TYR A 60 1.66 9.97 40.15
CA TYR A 60 0.58 9.00 39.85
C TYR A 60 0.34 8.87 38.36
N ARG A 61 0.44 7.65 37.86
CA ARG A 61 0.10 7.31 36.45
C ARG A 61 -1.03 6.29 36.43
N ARG A 62 -2.05 6.60 35.69
CA ARG A 62 -3.17 5.69 35.48
C ARG A 62 -2.68 4.45 34.73
N SER A 63 -3.06 3.23 35.18
CA SER A 63 -2.83 2.01 34.43
C SER A 63 -3.56 2.07 33.07
N THR A 64 -2.80 1.94 31.99
CA THR A 64 -3.31 1.92 30.63
C THR A 64 -3.15 0.51 30.04
N PRO A 65 -3.89 0.13 28.98
CA PRO A 65 -3.66 -1.14 28.30
C PRO A 65 -2.26 -1.19 27.69
N THR A 66 -1.76 -2.38 27.41
CA THR A 66 -0.52 -2.55 26.65
C THR A 66 -0.71 -2.06 25.21
N VAL A 67 0.39 -1.70 24.55
CA VAL A 67 0.38 -1.30 23.14
C VAL A 67 -0.19 -2.42 22.27
N GLU A 68 0.18 -3.68 22.52
CA GLU A 68 -0.36 -4.82 21.79
C GLU A 68 -1.88 -4.91 21.94
N GLY A 69 -2.40 -4.94 23.17
CA GLY A 69 -3.83 -5.05 23.42
C GLY A 69 -4.65 -3.88 22.85
N TYR A 70 -4.07 -2.67 22.88
CA TYR A 70 -4.74 -1.52 22.25
C TYR A 70 -4.69 -1.57 20.74
N CYS A 71 -3.59 -1.97 20.13
CA CYS A 71 -3.44 -2.14 18.70
C CYS A 71 -4.42 -3.19 18.13
N GLU A 72 -4.60 -4.31 18.82
CA GLU A 72 -5.59 -5.34 18.42
C GLU A 72 -7.02 -4.77 18.42
N LYS A 73 -7.39 -4.08 19.49
CA LYS A 73 -8.68 -3.38 19.56
C LYS A 73 -8.84 -2.34 18.46
N TRP A 74 -7.80 -1.55 18.19
CA TRP A 74 -7.81 -0.52 17.15
C TRP A 74 -7.98 -1.15 15.76
N LEU A 75 -7.25 -2.23 15.44
CA LEU A 75 -7.40 -2.95 14.17
C LEU A 75 -8.81 -3.52 13.99
N LEU A 76 -9.42 -4.04 15.07
CA LEU A 76 -10.80 -4.50 15.04
C LEU A 76 -11.76 -3.34 14.71
N MET A 77 -11.60 -2.16 15.31
CA MET A 77 -12.41 -0.99 14.96
C MET A 77 -12.18 -0.54 13.51
N GLN A 78 -10.93 -0.60 13.02
CA GLN A 78 -10.62 -0.27 11.63
C GLN A 78 -11.26 -1.23 10.62
N SER A 79 -11.44 -2.50 10.98
CA SER A 79 -12.03 -3.51 10.08
C SER A 79 -13.43 -3.16 9.59
N ALA A 80 -14.19 -2.36 10.36
CA ALA A 80 -15.51 -1.87 9.98
C ALA A 80 -15.47 -0.62 9.08
N GLN A 81 -14.33 0.06 8.97
CA GLN A 81 -14.23 1.37 8.31
C GLN A 81 -13.38 1.37 7.05
N ILE A 82 -12.44 0.43 6.93
CA ILE A 82 -11.49 0.38 5.82
C ILE A 82 -11.64 -0.92 5.02
N ARG A 83 -11.20 -0.88 3.76
CA ARG A 83 -11.22 -2.07 2.90
C ARG A 83 -10.29 -3.16 3.43
N MET A 84 -10.63 -4.42 3.20
CA MET A 84 -9.85 -5.59 3.63
C MET A 84 -8.38 -5.52 3.19
N THR A 85 -8.09 -5.07 1.97
CA THR A 85 -6.71 -4.90 1.47
C THR A 85 -5.90 -3.90 2.29
N THR A 86 -6.52 -2.81 2.72
CA THR A 86 -5.88 -1.80 3.59
C THR A 86 -5.71 -2.35 4.99
N LEU A 87 -6.68 -3.10 5.50
CA LEU A 87 -6.62 -3.73 6.81
C LEU A 87 -5.46 -4.74 6.88
N ILE A 88 -5.28 -5.58 5.86
CA ILE A 88 -4.17 -6.54 5.78
C ILE A 88 -2.82 -5.79 5.82
N ASP A 89 -2.68 -4.70 5.06
CA ASP A 89 -1.47 -3.87 5.05
C ASP A 89 -1.22 -3.23 6.42
N TYR A 90 -2.27 -2.68 7.05
CA TYR A 90 -2.19 -2.11 8.40
C TYR A 90 -1.82 -3.17 9.43
N THR A 91 -2.47 -4.32 9.43
CA THR A 91 -2.18 -5.44 10.35
C THR A 91 -0.71 -5.86 10.24
N SER A 92 -0.20 -6.02 9.02
CA SER A 92 1.21 -6.36 8.80
C SER A 92 2.16 -5.30 9.36
N LYS A 93 1.87 -4.02 9.13
CA LYS A 93 2.71 -2.91 9.60
C LYS A 93 2.63 -2.73 11.12
N VAL A 94 1.44 -2.81 11.69
CA VAL A 94 1.22 -2.75 13.16
C VAL A 94 2.00 -3.87 13.84
N LYS A 95 1.87 -5.11 13.37
CA LYS A 95 2.58 -6.26 13.95
C LYS A 95 4.10 -6.10 13.89
N ASN A 96 4.64 -5.70 12.73
CA ASN A 96 6.09 -5.70 12.51
C ASN A 96 6.79 -4.45 13.06
N TYR A 97 6.13 -3.30 13.12
CA TYR A 97 6.77 -2.01 13.43
C TYR A 97 6.21 -1.32 14.68
N ILE A 98 5.11 -1.82 15.27
CA ILE A 98 4.53 -1.24 16.49
C ILE A 98 4.51 -2.29 17.62
N ILE A 99 3.83 -3.41 17.43
CA ILE A 99 3.73 -4.45 18.46
C ILE A 99 5.09 -5.06 18.74
N LYS A 100 5.85 -5.44 17.73
CA LYS A 100 7.15 -6.08 17.92
C LYS A 100 8.13 -5.26 18.76
N PRO A 101 8.30 -3.94 18.59
CA PRO A 101 9.19 -3.13 19.43
C PRO A 101 8.57 -2.62 20.73
N LEU A 102 7.24 -2.40 20.81
CA LEU A 102 6.61 -1.68 21.93
C LEU A 102 5.44 -2.45 22.57
N GLY A 103 5.12 -3.65 22.11
CA GLY A 103 3.90 -4.39 22.48
C GLY A 103 3.67 -4.55 23.97
N ASP A 104 4.74 -4.86 24.71
CA ASP A 104 4.69 -5.08 26.16
C ASP A 104 4.60 -3.79 27.00
N MET A 105 4.89 -2.64 26.40
CA MET A 105 4.79 -1.35 27.10
C MET A 105 3.32 -0.94 27.28
N HIS A 106 3.04 -0.22 28.36
CA HIS A 106 1.72 0.40 28.52
C HIS A 106 1.60 1.66 27.64
N MET A 107 0.41 1.89 27.09
CA MET A 107 0.15 3.05 26.20
C MET A 107 0.52 4.40 26.81
N GLY A 108 0.34 4.55 28.12
CA GLY A 108 0.67 5.80 28.85
C GLY A 108 2.17 6.00 29.13
N ASP A 109 2.98 4.95 28.98
CA ASP A 109 4.41 5.00 29.24
C ASP A 109 5.24 5.20 27.95
N VAL A 110 4.60 5.09 26.78
CA VAL A 110 5.28 5.27 25.50
C VAL A 110 5.64 6.72 25.27
N THR A 111 6.92 6.99 25.11
CA THR A 111 7.45 8.31 24.80
C THR A 111 7.66 8.54 23.31
N ALA A 112 7.88 9.80 22.93
CA ALA A 112 8.25 10.15 21.56
C ALA A 112 9.57 9.49 21.13
N ASP A 113 10.50 9.27 22.07
CA ASP A 113 11.80 8.65 21.78
C ASP A 113 11.65 7.14 21.52
N ASP A 114 10.78 6.44 22.26
CA ASP A 114 10.48 5.04 22.01
C ASP A 114 9.92 4.85 20.59
N ILE A 115 9.02 5.73 20.16
CA ILE A 115 8.48 5.70 18.80
C ILE A 115 9.58 6.00 17.76
N ARG A 116 10.48 6.95 18.02
CA ARG A 116 11.61 7.24 17.10
C ARG A 116 12.52 6.04 16.96
N LEU A 117 12.86 5.36 18.06
CA LEU A 117 13.66 4.13 18.03
C LEU A 117 12.95 3.00 17.29
N ALA A 118 11.66 2.80 17.50
CA ALA A 118 10.88 1.80 16.79
C ALA A 118 10.82 2.10 15.27
N LEU A 119 10.75 3.36 14.87
CA LEU A 119 10.77 3.78 13.47
C LEU A 119 12.11 3.52 12.76
N LEU A 120 13.22 3.26 13.48
CA LEU A 120 14.52 2.91 12.86
C LEU A 120 14.41 1.62 12.03
N ALA A 121 13.55 0.67 12.41
CA ALA A 121 13.32 -0.53 11.62
C ALA A 121 12.63 -0.21 10.28
N ALA A 122 11.70 0.76 10.28
CA ALA A 122 11.02 1.23 9.07
C ALA A 122 11.91 2.12 8.19
N SER A 123 12.86 2.86 8.79
CA SER A 123 13.79 3.74 8.07
C SER A 123 14.73 2.97 7.13
N LYS A 124 14.99 1.69 7.40
CA LYS A 124 15.75 0.79 6.54
C LYS A 124 14.94 0.28 5.33
N LYS A 125 13.67 0.64 5.24
CA LYS A 125 12.75 0.32 4.13
C LYS A 125 12.54 1.54 3.24
N SER A 126 11.66 1.42 2.24
CA SER A 126 11.35 2.56 1.38
C SER A 126 10.71 3.72 2.15
N ALA A 127 10.90 4.95 1.67
CA ALA A 127 10.27 6.15 2.24
C ALA A 127 8.74 6.02 2.33
N PHE A 128 8.11 5.26 1.40
CA PHE A 128 6.68 4.95 1.46
C PHE A 128 6.32 4.12 2.70
N VAL A 129 7.08 3.06 3.00
CA VAL A 129 6.85 2.22 4.19
C VAL A 129 7.05 3.06 5.46
N TYR A 130 8.12 3.82 5.55
CA TYR A 130 8.37 4.71 6.68
C TYR A 130 7.22 5.69 6.92
N LYS A 131 6.80 6.39 5.86
CA LYS A 131 5.67 7.33 5.92
C LYS A 131 4.38 6.64 6.36
N SER A 132 4.07 5.47 5.80
CA SER A 132 2.87 4.71 6.13
C SER A 132 2.87 4.26 7.60
N VAL A 133 3.99 3.73 8.11
CA VAL A 133 4.13 3.34 9.52
C VAL A 133 3.99 4.56 10.45
N SER A 134 4.60 5.70 10.10
CA SER A 134 4.47 6.95 10.85
C SER A 134 3.02 7.44 10.92
N VAL A 135 2.26 7.31 9.84
CA VAL A 135 0.82 7.65 9.81
C VAL A 135 0.04 6.72 10.73
N ILE A 136 0.32 5.40 10.71
CA ILE A 136 -0.36 4.43 11.57
C ILE A 136 -0.09 4.73 13.06
N TYR A 137 1.15 5.05 13.45
CA TYR A 137 1.45 5.51 14.80
C TYR A 137 0.57 6.70 15.20
N LYS A 138 0.49 7.72 14.35
CA LYS A 138 -0.37 8.89 14.61
C LYS A 138 -1.83 8.50 14.78
N CYS A 139 -2.38 7.64 13.91
CA CYS A 139 -3.77 7.21 14.02
C CYS A 139 -4.05 6.46 15.32
N ILE A 140 -3.17 5.54 15.74
CA ILE A 140 -3.33 4.75 16.95
C ILE A 140 -3.28 5.65 18.19
N PHE A 141 -2.25 6.50 18.33
CA PHE A 141 -2.09 7.36 19.51
C PHE A 141 -3.11 8.50 19.54
N THR A 142 -3.56 9.01 18.38
CA THR A 142 -4.69 9.96 18.35
C THR A 142 -5.98 9.30 18.84
N ALA A 143 -6.30 8.10 18.35
CA ALA A 143 -7.47 7.37 18.81
C ALA A 143 -7.39 7.02 20.33
N ALA A 144 -6.20 6.71 20.84
CA ALA A 144 -6.00 6.47 22.25
C ALA A 144 -6.24 7.72 23.10
N MET A 145 -5.80 8.89 22.64
CA MET A 145 -6.04 10.17 23.30
C MET A 145 -7.53 10.56 23.25
N GLU A 146 -8.18 10.45 22.10
CA GLU A 146 -9.62 10.71 21.95
C GLU A 146 -10.47 9.79 22.83
N SER A 147 -10.06 8.53 22.99
CA SER A 147 -10.67 7.56 23.90
C SER A 147 -10.29 7.76 25.38
N LYS A 148 -9.51 8.79 25.70
CA LYS A 148 -9.04 9.09 27.07
C LYS A 148 -8.26 7.93 27.71
N ILE A 149 -7.57 7.14 26.90
CA ILE A 149 -6.65 6.08 27.35
C ILE A 149 -5.32 6.71 27.80
N ILE A 150 -4.84 7.69 27.03
CA ILE A 150 -3.65 8.49 27.33
C ILE A 150 -4.04 9.98 27.42
N ASP A 151 -3.26 10.74 28.15
CA ASP A 151 -3.50 12.16 28.35
C ASP A 151 -2.77 13.02 27.31
N GLU A 152 -1.61 12.55 26.84
CA GLU A 152 -0.79 13.22 25.82
C GLU A 152 -0.49 12.27 24.67
N ASN A 153 -0.43 12.83 23.48
CA ASN A 153 -0.10 12.07 22.27
C ASN A 153 1.39 12.26 21.93
N PRO A 154 2.25 11.24 22.15
CA PRO A 154 3.69 11.36 21.90
C PRO A 154 4.04 11.57 20.43
N THR A 155 3.09 11.30 19.50
CA THR A 155 3.35 11.41 18.05
C THR A 155 3.33 12.85 17.54
N ILE A 156 2.84 13.85 18.32
CA ILE A 156 2.89 15.26 17.92
C ILE A 156 4.33 15.78 17.76
N TYR A 157 5.25 15.22 18.54
CA TYR A 157 6.67 15.58 18.50
C TYR A 157 7.46 14.87 17.38
N LEU A 158 6.80 14.04 16.58
CA LEU A 158 7.42 13.39 15.42
C LEU A 158 7.52 14.37 14.25
N LYS A 159 8.74 14.66 13.81
CA LYS A 159 8.98 15.48 12.61
C LYS A 159 8.30 14.86 11.40
N LYS A 160 7.70 15.70 10.54
CA LYS A 160 7.04 15.23 9.31
C LYS A 160 8.07 14.60 8.37
N ASN A 161 7.88 13.30 8.08
CA ASN A 161 8.36 12.62 6.85
C ASN A 161 9.87 12.60 6.59
N VAL A 162 10.72 12.50 7.61
CA VAL A 162 12.17 12.39 7.41
C VAL A 162 12.61 10.96 7.73
N GLY A 163 12.59 10.07 6.74
CA GLY A 163 13.09 8.71 6.90
C GLY A 163 12.70 7.77 5.76
N GLY A 164 13.42 6.64 5.70
CA GLY A 164 13.27 5.63 4.66
C GLY A 164 14.13 5.90 3.42
N ILE A 165 14.37 4.85 2.67
CA ILE A 165 15.18 4.92 1.44
C ILE A 165 14.32 5.55 0.34
N PRO A 166 14.76 6.66 -0.28
CA PRO A 166 14.06 7.26 -1.39
C PRO A 166 13.83 6.24 -2.51
N GLN A 167 12.63 6.19 -3.05
CA GLN A 167 12.36 5.37 -4.23
C GLN A 167 12.90 6.08 -5.48
N LYS A 168 13.65 5.34 -6.31
CA LYS A 168 13.97 5.80 -7.66
C LYS A 168 12.67 6.09 -8.40
N GLU A 169 12.56 7.29 -8.95
CA GLU A 169 11.45 7.64 -9.82
C GLU A 169 11.51 6.76 -11.07
N ARG A 170 10.40 6.14 -11.42
CA ARG A 170 10.28 5.35 -12.64
C ARG A 170 9.74 6.25 -13.72
N LEU A 171 10.62 6.60 -14.66
CA LEU A 171 10.24 7.38 -15.83
C LEU A 171 9.32 6.55 -16.75
N PRO A 172 8.50 7.20 -17.58
CA PRO A 172 7.79 6.53 -18.67
C PRO A 172 8.80 5.88 -19.62
N LEU A 173 8.36 4.89 -20.38
CA LEU A 173 9.19 4.31 -21.44
C LEU A 173 9.31 5.31 -22.59
N THR A 174 10.49 5.34 -23.22
CA THR A 174 10.68 6.04 -24.50
C THR A 174 10.07 5.24 -25.64
N ASP A 175 9.82 5.87 -26.80
CA ASP A 175 9.28 5.19 -27.97
C ASP A 175 10.18 4.02 -28.38
N GLU A 176 11.50 4.21 -28.41
CA GLU A 176 12.46 3.13 -28.68
C GLU A 176 12.36 1.97 -27.68
N GLN A 177 12.13 2.27 -26.40
CA GLN A 177 11.93 1.23 -25.37
C GLN A 177 10.61 0.50 -25.54
N VAL A 178 9.56 1.19 -26.00
CA VAL A 178 8.26 0.57 -26.32
C VAL A 178 8.43 -0.39 -27.47
N ASP A 179 9.09 0.02 -28.56
CA ASP A 179 9.32 -0.83 -29.74
C ASP A 179 10.13 -2.07 -29.37
N LYS A 180 11.27 -1.89 -28.66
CA LYS A 180 12.09 -3.01 -28.17
C LYS A 180 11.29 -3.97 -27.26
N LEU A 181 10.40 -3.44 -26.43
CA LEU A 181 9.57 -4.26 -25.56
C LEU A 181 8.57 -5.08 -26.36
N LEU A 182 7.86 -4.45 -27.30
CA LEU A 182 6.84 -5.12 -28.10
C LEU A 182 7.47 -6.19 -29.00
N ASP A 183 8.60 -5.91 -29.64
CA ASP A 183 9.36 -6.88 -30.43
C ASP A 183 9.82 -8.07 -29.58
N ALA A 184 10.34 -7.80 -28.40
CA ALA A 184 10.85 -8.85 -27.50
C ALA A 184 9.78 -9.83 -27.02
N ILE A 185 8.51 -9.40 -27.00
CA ILE A 185 7.39 -10.20 -26.47
C ILE A 185 6.32 -10.51 -27.51
N TYR A 186 6.51 -10.15 -28.77
CA TYR A 186 5.55 -10.44 -29.84
C TYR A 186 5.20 -11.93 -29.88
N GLY A 187 3.91 -12.26 -29.96
CA GLY A 187 3.40 -13.63 -29.93
C GLY A 187 3.56 -14.38 -28.59
N LEU A 188 4.06 -13.72 -27.55
CA LEU A 188 4.19 -14.31 -26.21
C LEU A 188 3.02 -13.94 -25.30
N PRO A 189 2.75 -14.74 -24.24
CA PRO A 189 1.59 -14.54 -23.35
C PRO A 189 1.42 -13.12 -22.78
N PRO A 190 2.46 -12.32 -22.46
CA PRO A 190 2.27 -10.98 -21.93
C PRO A 190 1.90 -9.93 -22.99
N TYR A 191 1.91 -10.24 -24.30
CA TYR A 191 1.77 -9.25 -25.36
C TYR A 191 0.47 -8.45 -25.25
N VAL A 192 -0.69 -9.12 -25.18
CA VAL A 192 -2.00 -8.47 -25.04
C VAL A 192 -2.08 -7.62 -23.76
N PHE A 193 -1.54 -8.13 -22.66
CA PHE A 193 -1.49 -7.38 -21.41
C PHE A 193 -0.70 -6.07 -21.57
N VAL A 194 0.44 -6.12 -22.23
CA VAL A 194 1.32 -4.95 -22.45
C VAL A 194 0.65 -3.95 -23.39
N MET A 195 0.02 -4.42 -24.46
CA MET A 195 -0.74 -3.59 -25.41
C MET A 195 -1.86 -2.83 -24.69
N LEU A 196 -2.66 -3.48 -23.85
CA LEU A 196 -3.69 -2.83 -23.05
C LEU A 196 -3.12 -1.79 -22.07
N GLY A 197 -1.96 -2.06 -21.47
CA GLY A 197 -1.28 -1.12 -20.60
C GLY A 197 -0.76 0.13 -21.30
N LEU A 198 -0.16 -0.05 -22.50
CA LEU A 198 0.45 1.02 -23.29
C LEU A 198 -0.56 1.87 -24.08
N TYR A 199 -1.61 1.27 -24.63
CA TYR A 199 -2.50 1.93 -25.59
C TYR A 199 -3.93 2.18 -25.07
N ALA A 200 -4.32 1.55 -23.95
CA ALA A 200 -5.56 1.89 -23.23
C ALA A 200 -5.31 2.41 -21.80
N GLY A 201 -4.07 2.42 -21.34
CA GLY A 201 -3.69 2.96 -20.04
C GLY A 201 -4.33 2.26 -18.84
N LEU A 202 -4.75 1.00 -19.00
CA LEU A 202 -5.43 0.26 -17.95
C LEU A 202 -4.49 -0.05 -16.78
N ARG A 203 -5.05 -0.09 -15.56
CA ARG A 203 -4.32 -0.61 -14.40
C ARG A 203 -4.18 -2.13 -14.52
N ARG A 204 -3.15 -2.71 -13.90
CA ARG A 204 -2.96 -4.16 -13.85
C ARG A 204 -4.24 -4.91 -13.46
N GLU A 205 -4.90 -4.42 -12.42
CA GLU A 205 -6.14 -5.01 -11.90
C GLU A 205 -7.30 -4.89 -12.88
N GLU A 206 -7.36 -3.81 -13.66
CA GLU A 206 -8.34 -3.59 -14.72
C GLU A 206 -8.09 -4.52 -15.89
N ILE A 207 -6.82 -4.71 -16.32
CA ILE A 207 -6.45 -5.62 -17.41
C ILE A 207 -6.79 -7.07 -17.05
N LEU A 208 -6.42 -7.52 -15.84
CA LEU A 208 -6.65 -8.90 -15.40
C LEU A 208 -8.12 -9.20 -15.10
N GLY A 209 -8.93 -8.16 -14.88
CA GLY A 209 -10.38 -8.28 -14.72
C GLY A 209 -11.20 -8.00 -16.00
N LEU A 210 -10.53 -7.67 -17.11
CA LEU A 210 -11.20 -7.34 -18.37
C LEU A 210 -11.80 -8.60 -19.02
N GLN A 211 -13.09 -8.52 -19.34
CA GLN A 211 -13.82 -9.56 -20.07
C GLN A 211 -14.23 -9.07 -21.46
N TRP A 212 -14.40 -10.01 -22.38
CA TRP A 212 -14.78 -9.71 -23.77
C TRP A 212 -16.16 -9.06 -23.90
N ASP A 213 -17.06 -9.22 -22.92
CA ASP A 213 -18.36 -8.54 -22.87
C ASP A 213 -18.25 -7.00 -22.69
N SER A 214 -17.07 -6.54 -22.34
CA SER A 214 -16.74 -5.13 -22.11
C SER A 214 -15.85 -4.55 -23.22
N VAL A 215 -15.62 -5.30 -24.32
CA VAL A 215 -14.75 -4.90 -25.43
C VAL A 215 -15.58 -4.89 -26.73
N TYR A 216 -15.77 -3.71 -27.28
CA TYR A 216 -16.61 -3.46 -28.45
C TYR A 216 -15.71 -3.21 -29.67
N LEU A 217 -15.50 -4.26 -30.49
CA LEU A 217 -14.55 -4.24 -31.62
C LEU A 217 -15.21 -3.90 -32.95
N ASP A 218 -16.52 -4.20 -33.11
CA ASP A 218 -17.24 -4.18 -34.38
C ASP A 218 -18.26 -3.03 -34.39
N CYS A 219 -17.86 -1.83 -33.98
CA CYS A 219 -18.66 -0.62 -34.00
C CYS A 219 -17.88 0.51 -34.70
N GLU A 220 -18.55 1.60 -35.07
CA GLU A 220 -17.97 2.73 -35.80
C GLU A 220 -16.77 3.35 -35.08
N ALA A 221 -16.84 3.44 -33.74
CA ALA A 221 -15.76 3.90 -32.88
C ALA A 221 -15.43 2.82 -31.83
N PRO A 222 -14.53 1.87 -32.10
CA PRO A 222 -14.19 0.79 -31.19
C PRO A 222 -13.69 1.28 -29.84
N TYR A 223 -14.19 0.66 -28.77
CA TYR A 223 -13.81 1.04 -27.39
C TYR A 223 -13.92 -0.15 -26.46
N LEU A 224 -13.35 0.00 -25.27
CA LEU A 224 -13.60 -0.90 -24.14
C LEU A 224 -14.16 -0.12 -22.94
N THR A 225 -14.92 -0.83 -22.10
CA THR A 225 -15.47 -0.27 -20.85
C THR A 225 -14.80 -0.92 -19.65
N VAL A 226 -14.23 -0.12 -18.77
CA VAL A 226 -13.68 -0.60 -17.48
C VAL A 226 -14.83 -0.75 -16.49
N ARG A 227 -15.22 -2.00 -16.18
CA ARG A 227 -16.33 -2.32 -15.27
C ARG A 227 -15.89 -3.18 -14.08
N ARG A 228 -14.80 -3.88 -14.21
CA ARG A 228 -14.34 -4.89 -13.26
C ARG A 228 -12.88 -4.66 -12.89
N ALA A 229 -12.49 -5.15 -11.74
CA ALA A 229 -11.10 -5.19 -11.33
C ALA A 229 -10.76 -6.54 -10.70
N TRP A 230 -9.63 -7.08 -11.09
CA TRP A 230 -9.06 -8.28 -10.50
C TRP A 230 -8.45 -7.98 -9.13
N HIS A 231 -8.68 -8.89 -8.19
CA HIS A 231 -8.04 -8.91 -6.87
C HIS A 231 -7.63 -10.34 -6.54
N THR A 232 -6.83 -10.54 -5.51
CA THR A 232 -6.50 -11.88 -5.01
C THR A 232 -6.67 -11.99 -3.51
N GLU A 233 -7.31 -13.06 -3.10
CA GLU A 233 -7.40 -13.50 -1.72
C GLU A 233 -6.69 -14.85 -1.59
N HIS A 234 -5.64 -14.92 -0.75
CA HIS A 234 -4.83 -16.14 -0.60
C HIS A 234 -4.38 -16.75 -1.94
N ASN A 235 -3.91 -15.92 -2.87
CA ASN A 235 -3.53 -16.28 -4.26
C ASN A 235 -4.69 -16.71 -5.19
N ARG A 236 -5.93 -16.76 -4.72
CA ARG A 236 -7.10 -17.03 -5.56
C ARG A 236 -7.57 -15.72 -6.22
N PRO A 237 -7.88 -15.72 -7.53
CA PRO A 237 -8.42 -14.55 -8.18
C PRO A 237 -9.85 -14.27 -7.71
N VAL A 238 -10.15 -13.00 -7.48
CA VAL A 238 -11.49 -12.48 -7.18
C VAL A 238 -11.76 -11.33 -8.12
N ILE A 239 -12.89 -11.39 -8.83
CA ILE A 239 -13.28 -10.30 -9.74
C ILE A 239 -14.27 -9.40 -9.02
N LEU A 240 -13.84 -8.16 -8.80
CA LEU A 240 -14.65 -7.13 -8.17
C LEU A 240 -15.47 -6.41 -9.27
N THR A 241 -16.77 -6.40 -9.11
CA THR A 241 -17.70 -5.65 -9.96
C THR A 241 -17.91 -4.21 -9.48
N GLU A 242 -17.65 -3.98 -8.19
CA GLU A 242 -17.63 -2.64 -7.62
C GLU A 242 -16.21 -2.07 -7.67
N LEU A 243 -16.00 -1.09 -8.53
CA LEU A 243 -14.73 -0.40 -8.64
C LEU A 243 -14.51 0.55 -7.45
N LYS A 244 -13.24 0.85 -7.17
CA LYS A 244 -12.85 1.67 -6.01
C LYS A 244 -13.49 3.06 -6.03
N THR A 245 -13.68 3.64 -7.21
CA THR A 245 -14.21 4.99 -7.40
C THR A 245 -15.12 5.03 -8.62
N LYS A 246 -16.05 5.99 -8.64
CA LYS A 246 -16.91 6.25 -9.82
C LYS A 246 -16.07 6.59 -11.07
N ALA A 247 -14.96 7.29 -10.90
CA ALA A 247 -14.06 7.67 -12.00
C ALA A 247 -13.34 6.46 -12.63
N ALA A 248 -13.29 5.31 -11.96
CA ALA A 248 -12.72 4.09 -12.54
C ALA A 248 -13.63 3.51 -13.62
N HIS A 249 -14.95 3.71 -13.56
CA HIS A 249 -15.91 3.36 -14.59
C HIS A 249 -15.77 4.33 -15.77
N ARG A 250 -15.28 3.82 -16.92
CA ARG A 250 -15.03 4.68 -18.09
C ARG A 250 -14.97 3.88 -19.38
N ASN A 251 -15.23 4.57 -20.47
CA ASN A 251 -15.00 4.05 -21.82
C ASN A 251 -13.66 4.54 -22.33
N VAL A 252 -12.86 3.64 -22.88
CA VAL A 252 -11.55 3.94 -23.44
C VAL A 252 -11.57 3.58 -24.94
N PRO A 253 -11.43 4.55 -25.86
CA PRO A 253 -11.31 4.30 -27.27
C PRO A 253 -10.09 3.42 -27.59
N LEU A 254 -10.19 2.60 -28.63
CA LEU A 254 -9.13 1.70 -29.07
C LEU A 254 -8.42 2.29 -30.29
N PRO A 255 -7.12 2.63 -30.20
CA PRO A 255 -6.33 2.95 -31.38
C PRO A 255 -6.13 1.69 -32.25
N ASP A 256 -5.86 1.88 -33.55
CA ASP A 256 -5.86 0.82 -34.55
C ASP A 256 -4.94 -0.36 -34.19
N ASN A 257 -3.74 -0.08 -33.72
CA ASN A 257 -2.79 -1.12 -33.32
C ASN A 257 -3.30 -1.99 -32.16
N LEU A 258 -4.00 -1.41 -31.18
CA LEU A 258 -4.63 -2.17 -30.09
C LEU A 258 -5.88 -2.90 -30.58
N LEU A 259 -6.66 -2.29 -31.46
CA LEU A 259 -7.85 -2.90 -32.06
C LEU A 259 -7.48 -4.18 -32.82
N GLU A 260 -6.46 -4.12 -33.68
CA GLU A 260 -5.96 -5.29 -34.41
C GLU A 260 -5.47 -6.39 -33.49
N CYS A 261 -4.68 -6.02 -32.45
CA CYS A 261 -4.21 -6.95 -31.44
C CYS A 261 -5.36 -7.66 -30.72
N LEU A 262 -6.41 -6.92 -30.34
CA LEU A 262 -7.56 -7.50 -29.64
C LEU A 262 -8.44 -8.35 -30.57
N LYS A 263 -8.61 -7.97 -31.84
CA LYS A 263 -9.30 -8.79 -32.83
C LYS A 263 -8.61 -10.13 -33.01
N GLU A 264 -7.28 -10.12 -33.12
CA GLU A 264 -6.51 -11.36 -33.29
C GLU A 264 -6.57 -12.23 -32.01
N ALA A 265 -6.43 -11.62 -30.83
CA ALA A 265 -6.56 -12.33 -29.56
C ALA A 265 -7.95 -12.95 -29.38
N LYS A 266 -9.02 -12.28 -29.82
CA LYS A 266 -10.38 -12.77 -29.71
C LYS A 266 -10.64 -13.98 -30.57
N LYS A 267 -10.04 -14.09 -31.80
CA LYS A 267 -10.19 -15.25 -32.68
C LYS A 267 -9.74 -16.56 -32.03
N THR A 268 -8.73 -16.50 -31.19
CA THR A 268 -8.13 -17.68 -30.53
C THR A 268 -8.60 -17.89 -29.10
N SER A 269 -9.34 -16.91 -28.54
CA SER A 269 -9.79 -16.96 -27.14
C SER A 269 -11.01 -17.89 -26.98
N THR A 270 -10.92 -18.80 -26.02
CA THR A 270 -12.05 -19.63 -25.54
C THR A 270 -12.54 -19.20 -24.17
N SER A 271 -11.98 -18.13 -23.61
CA SER A 271 -12.27 -17.59 -22.29
C SER A 271 -13.17 -16.37 -22.36
N ASP A 272 -13.92 -16.12 -21.29
CA ASP A 272 -14.61 -14.84 -21.09
C ASP A 272 -13.62 -13.69 -20.84
N TYR A 273 -12.42 -13.99 -20.32
CA TYR A 273 -11.39 -13.01 -19.97
C TYR A 273 -10.46 -12.74 -21.17
N VAL A 274 -10.08 -11.48 -21.34
CA VAL A 274 -9.10 -11.06 -22.36
C VAL A 274 -7.71 -11.61 -22.04
N VAL A 275 -7.36 -11.66 -20.75
CA VAL A 275 -6.12 -12.26 -20.26
C VAL A 275 -6.49 -13.37 -19.29
N ALA A 276 -6.38 -14.61 -19.73
CA ALA A 276 -6.79 -15.80 -18.98
C ALA A 276 -5.65 -16.81 -18.79
N ASN A 277 -5.87 -17.79 -17.93
CA ASN A 277 -5.04 -18.98 -17.84
C ASN A 277 -5.41 -19.99 -18.97
N ARG A 278 -4.75 -21.16 -18.99
CA ARG A 278 -5.02 -22.19 -20.00
C ARG A 278 -6.40 -22.83 -19.88
N ASP A 279 -7.01 -22.75 -18.72
CA ASP A 279 -8.33 -23.30 -18.43
C ASP A 279 -9.45 -22.28 -18.72
N GLY A 280 -9.09 -21.07 -19.17
CA GLY A 280 -10.03 -19.98 -19.44
C GLY A 280 -10.39 -19.12 -18.23
N ASP A 281 -9.81 -19.38 -17.05
CA ASP A 281 -10.07 -18.66 -15.81
C ASP A 281 -9.19 -17.42 -15.64
N PRO A 282 -9.55 -16.48 -14.75
CA PRO A 282 -8.70 -15.36 -14.41
C PRO A 282 -7.41 -15.82 -13.73
N LEU A 283 -6.32 -15.13 -14.01
CA LEU A 283 -5.00 -15.48 -13.46
C LEU A 283 -4.97 -15.37 -11.93
N SER A 284 -4.40 -16.37 -11.25
CA SER A 284 -3.93 -16.22 -9.89
C SER A 284 -2.73 -15.25 -9.83
N TYR A 285 -2.38 -14.76 -8.62
CA TYR A 285 -1.21 -13.89 -8.47
C TYR A 285 0.10 -14.56 -8.91
N THR A 286 0.25 -15.86 -8.62
CA THR A 286 1.40 -16.64 -9.05
C THR A 286 1.46 -16.81 -10.57
N GLN A 287 0.30 -17.04 -11.22
CA GLN A 287 0.23 -17.13 -12.69
C GLN A 287 0.54 -15.78 -13.34
N PHE A 288 0.04 -14.67 -12.79
CA PHE A 288 0.42 -13.33 -13.25
C PHE A 288 1.94 -13.09 -13.12
N LYS A 289 2.56 -13.48 -12.00
CA LYS A 289 4.02 -13.39 -11.87
C LYS A 289 4.75 -14.19 -12.95
N ARG A 290 4.26 -15.38 -13.29
CA ARG A 290 4.84 -16.21 -14.37
C ARG A 290 4.67 -15.55 -15.73
N LEU A 291 3.51 -14.96 -16.00
CA LEU A 291 3.26 -14.18 -17.20
C LEU A 291 4.23 -13.00 -17.30
N TRP A 292 4.42 -12.25 -16.21
CA TRP A 292 5.34 -11.12 -16.19
C TRP A 292 6.82 -11.56 -16.29
N GLN A 293 7.13 -12.79 -15.88
CA GLN A 293 8.49 -13.35 -15.96
C GLN A 293 9.00 -13.45 -17.41
N TYR A 294 8.14 -13.57 -18.41
CA TYR A 294 8.55 -13.51 -19.83
C TYR A 294 9.30 -12.21 -20.16
N ILE A 295 8.88 -11.09 -19.59
CA ILE A 295 9.55 -9.79 -19.75
C ILE A 295 10.83 -9.74 -18.91
N VAL A 296 10.71 -10.06 -17.61
CA VAL A 296 11.84 -9.96 -16.67
C VAL A 296 13.03 -10.82 -17.10
N THR A 297 12.79 -12.01 -17.65
CA THR A 297 13.89 -12.90 -18.10
C THR A 297 14.63 -12.36 -19.30
N ARG A 298 14.06 -11.44 -20.07
CA ARG A 298 14.68 -10.79 -21.22
C ARG A 298 15.48 -9.54 -20.87
N THR A 299 15.42 -9.10 -19.61
CA THR A 299 16.18 -7.92 -19.16
C THR A 299 17.64 -8.27 -18.88
N THR A 300 18.53 -7.28 -19.04
CA THR A 300 19.96 -7.37 -18.69
C THR A 300 20.20 -7.22 -17.18
N LYS A 301 19.17 -7.12 -16.36
CA LYS A 301 19.32 -7.01 -14.91
C LYS A 301 19.95 -8.25 -14.31
N GLU A 302 21.02 -8.05 -13.52
CA GLU A 302 21.63 -9.11 -12.72
C GLU A 302 20.59 -9.75 -11.80
N ARG A 303 20.57 -11.07 -11.73
CA ARG A 303 19.62 -11.83 -10.93
C ARG A 303 20.26 -13.06 -10.31
N CYS A 304 19.76 -13.46 -9.16
CA CYS A 304 20.20 -14.66 -8.46
C CYS A 304 19.09 -15.69 -8.43
N TYR A 305 19.48 -16.97 -8.59
CA TYR A 305 18.61 -18.11 -8.33
C TYR A 305 19.35 -19.12 -7.47
N TYR A 306 18.60 -20.05 -6.88
CA TYR A 306 19.18 -21.08 -6.02
C TYR A 306 18.95 -22.44 -6.67
N ARG A 307 19.99 -23.27 -6.68
CA ARG A 307 19.91 -24.71 -7.00
C ARG A 307 20.34 -25.53 -5.79
N TYR A 308 19.83 -26.74 -5.72
CA TYR A 308 20.35 -27.75 -4.81
C TYR A 308 21.43 -28.54 -5.55
N GLU A 309 22.66 -28.49 -5.05
CA GLU A 309 23.83 -29.22 -5.53
C GLU A 309 24.35 -30.01 -4.35
N ASP A 310 24.47 -31.34 -4.48
CA ASP A 310 24.88 -32.24 -3.41
C ASP A 310 24.14 -32.06 -2.07
N GLY A 311 22.80 -31.81 -2.17
CA GLY A 311 21.94 -31.61 -1.00
C GLY A 311 22.06 -30.22 -0.35
N LYS A 312 22.94 -29.35 -0.87
CA LYS A 312 23.12 -27.95 -0.37
C LYS A 312 22.47 -26.95 -1.30
N ARG A 313 21.87 -25.90 -0.71
CA ARG A 313 21.29 -24.79 -1.46
C ARG A 313 22.38 -23.81 -1.89
N VAL A 314 22.78 -23.85 -3.17
CA VAL A 314 23.80 -23.00 -3.77
C VAL A 314 23.16 -21.81 -4.47
N LYS A 315 23.73 -20.62 -4.27
CA LYS A 315 23.29 -19.38 -4.93
C LYS A 315 24.09 -19.18 -6.22
N HIS A 316 23.36 -19.11 -7.34
CA HIS A 316 23.90 -18.77 -8.64
C HIS A 316 23.52 -17.34 -9.04
N THR A 317 24.46 -16.63 -9.63
CA THR A 317 24.23 -15.28 -10.16
C THR A 317 24.32 -15.30 -11.68
N VAL A 318 23.29 -14.78 -12.33
CA VAL A 318 23.27 -14.56 -13.77
C VAL A 318 23.58 -13.09 -14.02
N LYS A 319 24.58 -12.81 -14.85
CA LYS A 319 24.89 -11.49 -15.38
C LYS A 319 24.56 -11.48 -16.88
N PRO A 320 23.31 -11.13 -17.23
CA PRO A 320 22.89 -11.14 -18.62
C PRO A 320 23.62 -10.08 -19.43
N VAL A 321 23.99 -10.42 -20.66
CA VAL A 321 24.60 -9.49 -21.63
C VAL A 321 23.61 -9.29 -22.78
N LEU A 322 23.39 -8.05 -23.17
CA LEU A 322 22.47 -7.67 -24.24
C LEU A 322 22.80 -8.43 -25.54
N GLY A 323 21.79 -8.98 -26.21
CA GLY A 323 21.92 -9.76 -27.43
C GLY A 323 22.28 -11.24 -27.24
N GLN A 324 22.68 -11.67 -26.05
CA GLN A 324 23.04 -13.06 -25.79
C GLN A 324 21.81 -13.91 -25.44
N LYS A 325 21.88 -15.19 -25.79
CA LYS A 325 20.88 -16.19 -25.37
C LYS A 325 21.10 -16.60 -23.91
N ALA A 326 20.01 -16.85 -23.22
CA ALA A 326 20.08 -17.35 -21.84
C ALA A 326 20.62 -18.79 -21.80
N ALA A 327 21.60 -19.05 -20.95
CA ALA A 327 22.25 -20.36 -20.83
C ALA A 327 21.25 -21.50 -20.44
N HIS A 328 20.19 -21.19 -19.71
CA HIS A 328 19.21 -22.15 -19.25
C HIS A 328 18.00 -22.32 -20.19
N ASN A 329 17.83 -21.42 -21.20
CA ASN A 329 16.76 -21.46 -22.17
C ASN A 329 17.18 -20.70 -23.45
N GLY A 330 17.59 -21.45 -24.48
CA GLY A 330 18.03 -20.89 -25.74
C GLY A 330 16.97 -20.07 -26.53
N ASN A 331 15.69 -20.18 -26.17
CA ASN A 331 14.61 -19.37 -26.73
C ASN A 331 14.49 -17.97 -26.12
N VAL A 332 15.25 -17.70 -25.05
CA VAL A 332 15.26 -16.40 -24.38
C VAL A 332 16.52 -15.64 -24.79
N VAL A 333 16.34 -14.51 -25.45
CA VAL A 333 17.40 -13.54 -25.75
C VAL A 333 17.27 -12.38 -24.75
N TYR A 334 18.41 -11.91 -24.24
CA TYR A 334 18.46 -10.72 -23.40
C TYR A 334 18.38 -9.47 -24.28
N SER A 335 17.16 -9.00 -24.56
CA SER A 335 16.86 -7.94 -25.52
C SER A 335 16.50 -6.59 -24.88
N LEU A 336 16.32 -6.57 -23.55
CA LEU A 336 15.87 -5.38 -22.82
C LEU A 336 16.98 -4.90 -21.87
N ASP A 337 17.57 -3.73 -22.16
CA ASP A 337 18.54 -3.05 -21.31
C ASP A 337 17.91 -2.21 -20.19
N PHE A 338 16.60 -2.29 -20.04
CA PHE A 338 15.80 -1.58 -19.05
C PHE A 338 14.80 -2.52 -18.36
N GLU A 339 14.31 -2.08 -17.18
CA GLU A 339 13.25 -2.77 -16.45
C GLU A 339 11.88 -2.18 -16.77
N VAL A 340 10.89 -3.03 -16.83
CA VAL A 340 9.49 -2.64 -17.06
C VAL A 340 8.61 -3.10 -15.91
N THR A 341 7.62 -2.30 -15.57
CA THR A 341 6.57 -2.67 -14.60
C THR A 341 5.18 -2.39 -15.16
N PRO A 342 4.14 -3.14 -14.73
CA PRO A 342 2.79 -2.89 -15.21
C PRO A 342 2.31 -1.45 -15.06
N HIS A 343 2.67 -0.80 -13.96
CA HIS A 343 2.28 0.60 -13.73
C HIS A 343 2.99 1.58 -14.67
N GLN A 344 4.22 1.24 -15.09
CA GLN A 344 4.99 2.07 -16.02
C GLN A 344 4.39 2.10 -17.42
N LEU A 345 3.76 1.01 -17.90
CA LEU A 345 3.02 1.00 -19.16
C LEU A 345 1.93 2.08 -19.17
N ARG A 346 1.12 2.11 -18.12
CA ARG A 346 0.08 3.14 -17.96
C ARG A 346 0.69 4.55 -17.78
N HIS A 347 1.82 4.68 -17.11
CA HIS A 347 2.51 5.98 -16.99
C HIS A 347 2.94 6.48 -18.37
N THR A 348 3.46 5.59 -19.21
CA THR A 348 3.81 5.89 -20.61
C THR A 348 2.58 6.36 -21.40
N TYR A 349 1.45 5.66 -21.30
CA TYR A 349 0.19 6.09 -21.92
C TYR A 349 -0.22 7.51 -21.53
N ILE A 350 -0.24 7.80 -20.23
CA ILE A 350 -0.61 9.13 -19.73
C ILE A 350 0.36 10.20 -20.23
N THR A 351 1.65 9.91 -20.22
CA THR A 351 2.70 10.83 -20.69
C THR A 351 2.55 11.12 -22.19
N ASN A 352 2.26 10.09 -23.00
CA ASN A 352 2.04 10.26 -24.44
C ASN A 352 0.80 11.12 -24.73
N LEU A 353 -0.31 10.95 -24.00
CA LEU A 353 -1.46 11.83 -24.10
C LEU A 353 -1.11 13.30 -23.79
N ILE A 354 -0.29 13.52 -22.77
CA ILE A 354 0.15 14.86 -22.39
C ILE A 354 1.06 15.47 -23.48
N HIS A 355 1.96 14.67 -24.07
CA HIS A 355 2.80 15.11 -25.19
C HIS A 355 1.96 15.44 -26.44
N ALA A 356 0.91 14.68 -26.70
CA ALA A 356 -0.06 14.96 -27.74
C ALA A 356 -0.98 16.17 -27.41
N SER A 357 -0.72 16.89 -26.34
CA SER A 357 -1.47 18.07 -25.88
C SER A 357 -2.97 17.81 -25.65
N VAL A 358 -3.32 16.57 -25.29
CA VAL A 358 -4.68 16.23 -24.85
C VAL A 358 -4.98 16.98 -23.54
N ASP A 359 -6.16 17.56 -23.43
CA ASP A 359 -6.51 18.36 -22.26
C ASP A 359 -6.52 17.57 -20.95
N PRO A 360 -6.19 18.19 -19.80
CA PRO A 360 -6.06 17.50 -18.53
C PRO A 360 -7.32 16.75 -18.04
N LYS A 361 -8.50 17.23 -18.41
CA LYS A 361 -9.77 16.59 -18.03
C LYS A 361 -10.00 15.29 -18.80
N THR A 362 -9.72 15.31 -20.09
CA THR A 362 -9.75 14.11 -20.94
C THR A 362 -8.72 13.09 -20.47
N VAL A 363 -7.47 13.51 -20.16
CA VAL A 363 -6.46 12.62 -19.58
C VAL A 363 -6.90 12.06 -18.24
N GLN A 364 -7.49 12.89 -17.36
CA GLN A 364 -8.06 12.43 -16.08
C GLN A 364 -9.12 11.36 -16.28
N TYR A 365 -10.04 11.56 -17.22
CA TYR A 365 -11.10 10.61 -17.55
C TYR A 365 -10.52 9.30 -18.09
N LEU A 366 -9.71 9.35 -19.14
CA LEU A 366 -9.11 8.17 -19.77
C LEU A 366 -8.22 7.38 -18.79
N ALA A 367 -7.50 8.08 -17.94
CA ALA A 367 -6.73 7.46 -16.86
C ALA A 367 -7.61 6.96 -15.70
N GLY A 368 -8.86 7.39 -15.55
CA GLY A 368 -9.71 7.04 -14.40
C GLY A 368 -9.09 7.51 -13.08
N HIS A 369 -8.58 8.76 -13.03
CA HIS A 369 -8.08 9.37 -11.81
C HIS A 369 -9.23 10.04 -11.07
N GLU A 370 -9.41 9.68 -9.80
CA GLU A 370 -10.44 10.28 -8.95
C GLU A 370 -10.18 11.78 -8.70
N SER A 371 -8.90 12.13 -8.50
CA SER A 371 -8.47 13.49 -8.24
C SER A 371 -7.72 14.07 -9.46
N SER A 372 -8.09 15.29 -9.86
CA SER A 372 -7.38 16.05 -10.87
C SER A 372 -5.93 16.35 -10.47
N LYS A 373 -5.66 16.41 -9.16
CA LYS A 373 -4.30 16.65 -8.63
C LYS A 373 -3.29 15.64 -9.17
N ILE A 374 -3.65 14.34 -9.22
CA ILE A 374 -2.74 13.28 -9.75
C ILE A 374 -2.39 13.56 -11.21
N THR A 375 -3.38 13.94 -12.03
CA THR A 375 -3.18 14.27 -13.44
C THR A 375 -2.33 15.51 -13.58
N MET A 376 -2.62 16.57 -12.82
CA MET A 376 -1.88 17.84 -12.86
C MET A 376 -0.43 17.67 -12.37
N ASP A 377 -0.17 16.84 -11.36
CA ASP A 377 1.19 16.55 -10.91
C ASP A 377 2.02 15.88 -12.03
N ILE A 378 1.39 15.00 -12.83
CA ILE A 378 2.04 14.38 -14.00
C ILE A 378 2.25 15.43 -15.11
N TYR A 379 1.25 16.27 -15.39
CA TYR A 379 1.35 17.36 -16.36
C TYR A 379 2.51 18.31 -16.02
N ALA A 380 2.61 18.72 -14.76
CA ALA A 380 3.69 19.59 -14.31
C ALA A 380 5.06 18.95 -14.54
N LYS A 381 5.21 17.67 -14.22
CA LYS A 381 6.47 16.95 -14.44
C LYS A 381 6.84 16.80 -15.92
N VAL A 382 5.87 16.53 -16.78
CA VAL A 382 6.11 16.29 -18.22
C VAL A 382 6.39 17.58 -18.94
N LYS A 383 5.59 18.64 -18.74
CA LYS A 383 5.72 19.91 -19.49
C LYS A 383 6.81 20.84 -18.94
N TYR A 384 6.96 20.93 -17.60
CA TYR A 384 7.93 21.88 -17.02
C TYR A 384 9.37 21.38 -17.01
N ASN A 385 9.62 20.11 -17.30
CA ASN A 385 10.99 19.59 -17.44
C ASN A 385 11.58 19.79 -18.85
N ARG A 386 10.92 20.55 -19.73
CA ARG A 386 11.40 20.89 -21.09
C ARG A 386 11.38 22.41 -21.28
N PRO A 387 12.46 23.12 -20.86
CA PRO A 387 12.55 24.57 -20.97
C PRO A 387 12.34 25.09 -22.39
N GLU A 388 12.78 24.33 -23.40
CA GLU A 388 12.66 24.68 -24.82
C GLU A 388 11.18 24.77 -25.28
N GLN A 389 10.34 23.87 -24.79
CA GLN A 389 8.89 23.93 -25.10
C GLN A 389 8.18 25.07 -24.38
N LEU A 390 8.65 25.42 -23.17
CA LEU A 390 8.12 26.57 -22.44
C LEU A 390 8.54 27.89 -23.09
N ALA A 391 9.76 27.98 -23.63
CA ALA A 391 10.23 29.15 -24.35
C ALA A 391 9.33 29.44 -25.56
N GLY A 392 9.03 28.44 -26.40
CA GLY A 392 8.11 28.60 -27.53
C GLY A 392 6.69 29.05 -27.12
N VAL A 393 6.16 28.46 -26.03
CA VAL A 393 4.83 28.87 -25.50
C VAL A 393 4.85 30.32 -25.00
N LEU A 394 5.95 30.76 -24.38
CA LEU A 394 6.09 32.16 -23.93
C LEU A 394 6.24 33.12 -25.13
N GLU A 395 7.03 32.75 -26.13
CA GLU A 395 7.17 33.52 -27.35
C GLU A 395 5.80 33.70 -28.05
N ASP A 396 5.05 32.61 -28.24
CA ASP A 396 3.71 32.64 -28.84
C ASP A 396 2.71 33.47 -28.00
N ALA A 397 2.75 33.38 -26.67
CA ALA A 397 1.85 34.08 -25.78
C ALA A 397 2.09 35.61 -25.77
N PHE A 398 3.29 36.07 -26.08
CA PHE A 398 3.65 37.48 -26.06
C PHE A 398 3.91 38.04 -27.47
N ALA A 399 3.88 37.22 -28.53
CA ALA A 399 4.05 37.66 -29.92
C ALA A 399 3.02 38.73 -30.39
N SER A 400 1.90 38.88 -29.70
CA SER A 400 0.85 39.86 -30.02
C SER A 400 1.02 41.21 -29.31
N TRP A 401 2.13 41.43 -28.58
CA TRP A 401 2.38 42.64 -27.80
C TRP A 401 3.36 43.58 -28.48
N ASP A 402 3.94 43.16 -29.65
CA ASP A 402 4.71 43.97 -30.60
C ASP A 402 3.77 44.43 -31.74
#